data_771e5dac45d6d9a807af26e1dd99149b
#
_entry.id   771e5dac45d6d9a807af26e1dd99149b
#
_cell.length_a   1.000
_cell.length_b   1.000
_cell.length_c   1.000
_cell.angle_alpha   90.00
_cell.angle_beta   90.00
_cell.angle_gamma   90.00
#
_symmetry.space_group_name_H-M   'P 1'
#
loop_
_entity.id
_entity.type
_entity.pdbx_description
1 polymer ?
#
loop_
_entity_poly.entity_id
_entity_poly.type
_entity_poly.pdbx_seq_one_letter_code
_entity_poly.pdbx_strand_id
1 'polypeptide(L)'
;MTIIPNKGAYVNGISEKDIHDIYVIRSYMEGLCARWACEKMTESCLKELDEVVELTEFYIRKANIEQIVELDNRFHELLYRACDSKWLDHMLTDFHHYVERVRMKSLADPERAEKSNQEHRAIVEALRKRDGVEAERLAHEHIIQTIFNHSKKGL
;
A
#
# COMPACT_ATOMS: atom_id res chain seq x y z
N MET A 1 -22.87 -1.52 -13.69
CA MET A 1 -23.09 -1.42 -13.24
C MET A 1 -23.90 -1.69 -13.13
N THR A 2 -23.97 -2.09 -12.98
CA THR A 2 -24.82 -2.30 -12.80
C THR A 2 -25.41 -1.59 -11.99
N ILE A 3 -25.78 -0.96 -11.81
CA ILE A 3 -26.16 -0.29 -11.18
C ILE A 3 -26.98 -0.50 -10.55
N ILE A 4 -27.16 -0.84 -10.08
CA ILE A 4 -27.81 -1.07 -9.56
C ILE A 4 -28.28 -0.19 -9.11
N PRO A 5 -28.66 0.33 -9.20
CA PRO A 5 -28.78 1.23 -8.96
C PRO A 5 -28.62 1.65 -8.04
N ASN A 6 -28.31 1.64 -7.47
CA ASN A 6 -27.81 1.91 -6.98
C ASN A 6 -27.29 1.59 -6.39
N LYS A 7 -27.11 0.85 -6.22
CA LYS A 7 -26.35 0.28 -5.88
C LYS A 7 -25.37 0.20 -6.11
N GLY A 8 -24.95 0.61 -6.04
CA GLY A 8 -23.78 0.64 -6.24
C GLY A 8 -23.37 0.22 -7.09
N ALA A 9 -23.98 0.15 -7.26
CA ALA A 9 -23.63 -0.29 -8.12
C ALA A 9 -22.72 -0.39 -8.73
N TYR A 10 -22.35 -0.47 -8.18
CA TYR A 10 -21.32 -0.55 -8.74
C TYR A 10 -20.34 -1.41 -8.28
N VAL A 11 -20.60 -2.38 -7.62
CA VAL A 11 -19.72 -3.33 -7.09
C VAL A 11 -18.77 -3.87 -8.08
N ASN A 12 -19.25 -4.17 -9.22
CA ASN A 12 -18.38 -4.63 -10.29
C ASN A 12 -18.09 -3.50 -11.23
N GLY A 13 -18.35 -2.29 -10.76
CA GLY A 13 -18.33 -1.17 -11.65
C GLY A 13 -17.01 -0.45 -11.81
N ILE A 14 -15.94 -0.93 -11.15
CA ILE A 14 -14.66 -0.24 -11.23
C ILE A 14 -13.95 -0.63 -12.52
N SER A 15 -13.78 0.36 -13.39
CA SER A 15 -13.12 0.14 -14.69
C SER A 15 -11.60 0.20 -14.54
N GLU A 16 -10.90 -0.18 -15.60
CA GLU A 16 -9.44 -0.05 -15.62
C GLU A 16 -9.02 1.41 -15.46
N LYS A 17 -9.80 2.32 -16.06
CA LYS A 17 -9.51 3.74 -15.90
C LYS A 17 -9.68 4.16 -14.45
N ASP A 18 -10.75 3.69 -13.80
CA ASP A 18 -10.97 4.00 -12.40
C ASP A 18 -9.82 3.51 -11.53
N ILE A 19 -9.36 2.29 -11.79
CA ILE A 19 -8.25 1.73 -11.04
C ILE A 19 -7.00 2.59 -11.22
N HIS A 20 -6.73 2.99 -12.45
CA HIS A 20 -5.60 3.86 -12.73
C HIS A 20 -5.71 5.17 -11.95
N ASP A 21 -6.87 5.81 -12.02
CA ASP A 21 -7.09 7.08 -11.34
C ASP A 21 -6.94 6.94 -9.83
N ILE A 22 -7.51 5.88 -9.27
CA ILE A 22 -7.39 5.62 -7.82
C ILE A 22 -5.92 5.50 -7.42
N TYR A 23 -5.14 4.75 -8.21
CA TYR A 23 -3.72 4.56 -7.87
C TYR A 23 -2.93 5.86 -7.98
N VAL A 24 -3.20 6.68 -8.99
CA VAL A 24 -2.49 7.95 -9.12
C VAL A 24 -2.84 8.87 -7.94
N ILE A 25 -4.12 9.01 -7.64
CA ILE A 25 -4.55 9.83 -6.50
C ILE A 25 -3.95 9.28 -5.21
N ARG A 26 -4.05 7.98 -5.03
CA ARG A 26 -3.53 7.31 -3.84
C ARG A 26 -2.03 7.50 -3.69
N SER A 27 -1.28 7.52 -4.81
CA SER A 27 0.17 7.65 -4.72
C SER A 27 0.58 8.95 -4.04
N TYR A 28 -0.15 10.04 -4.30
CA TYR A 28 0.14 11.32 -3.65
C TYR A 28 -0.28 11.30 -2.20
N MET A 29 -1.39 10.67 -1.89
CA MET A 29 -1.88 10.57 -0.51
C MET A 29 -0.98 9.68 0.34
N GLU A 30 -0.49 8.57 -0.24
CA GLU A 30 0.44 7.69 0.47
C GLU A 30 1.75 8.41 0.76
N GLY A 31 2.20 9.23 -0.19
CA GLY A 31 3.39 10.03 0.03
C GLY A 31 3.22 11.00 1.18
N LEU A 32 2.10 11.72 1.16
CA LEU A 32 1.80 12.67 2.25
C LEU A 32 1.70 11.94 3.58
N CYS A 33 1.06 10.76 3.57
CA CYS A 33 0.92 9.94 4.78
C CYS A 33 2.30 9.59 5.35
N ALA A 34 3.22 9.15 4.50
CA ALA A 34 4.55 8.77 4.94
C ALA A 34 5.32 9.98 5.49
N ARG A 35 5.18 11.14 4.84
CA ARG A 35 5.83 12.35 5.33
C ARG A 35 5.34 12.71 6.73
N TRP A 36 4.02 12.69 6.93
CA TRP A 36 3.45 13.03 8.24
C TRP A 36 3.78 11.96 9.27
N ALA A 37 3.80 10.68 8.86
CA ALA A 37 4.17 9.60 9.78
C ALA A 37 5.60 9.77 10.30
N CYS A 38 6.50 10.31 9.47
CA CYS A 38 7.87 10.57 9.89
C CYS A 38 7.93 11.42 11.15
N GLU A 39 7.06 12.42 11.22
CA GLU A 39 7.06 13.35 12.35
C GLU A 39 6.55 12.73 13.64
N LYS A 40 5.70 11.72 13.50
CA LYS A 40 5.04 11.09 14.65
C LYS A 40 5.59 9.71 14.98
N MET A 41 6.59 9.25 14.23
CA MET A 41 7.07 7.87 14.33
C MET A 41 7.69 7.60 15.69
N THR A 42 7.32 6.46 16.28
CA THR A 42 7.87 6.02 17.58
C THR A 42 8.74 4.79 17.35
N GLU A 43 9.60 4.50 18.33
CA GLU A 43 10.42 3.29 18.26
C GLU A 43 9.55 2.04 18.24
N SER A 44 8.45 2.08 18.96
CA SER A 44 7.52 0.96 19.01
C SER A 44 6.92 0.68 17.62
N CYS A 45 6.52 1.74 16.92
CA CYS A 45 5.95 1.61 15.59
C CYS A 45 7.00 1.12 14.60
N LEU A 46 8.22 1.65 14.68
CA LEU A 46 9.31 1.20 13.81
C LEU A 46 9.59 -0.29 14.00
N LYS A 47 9.55 -0.74 15.25
CA LYS A 47 9.75 -2.16 15.53
C LYS A 47 8.68 -3.01 14.89
N GLU A 48 7.42 -2.58 14.98
CA GLU A 48 6.33 -3.32 14.35
C GLU A 48 6.48 -3.36 12.84
N LEU A 49 6.90 -2.24 12.24
CA LEU A 49 7.12 -2.18 10.80
C LEU A 49 8.26 -3.13 10.39
N ASP A 50 9.35 -3.15 11.14
CA ASP A 50 10.45 -4.07 10.88
C ASP A 50 9.97 -5.50 10.92
N GLU A 51 9.17 -5.86 11.93
CA GLU A 51 8.64 -7.21 12.08
C GLU A 51 7.77 -7.60 10.89
N VAL A 52 6.92 -6.67 10.44
CA VAL A 52 6.06 -6.94 9.29
C VAL A 52 6.89 -7.22 8.05
N VAL A 53 7.93 -6.40 7.82
CA VAL A 53 8.80 -6.58 6.64
C VAL A 53 9.52 -7.93 6.70
N GLU A 54 10.03 -8.31 7.87
CA GLU A 54 10.74 -9.57 8.02
C GLU A 54 9.81 -10.77 7.86
N LEU A 55 8.62 -10.71 8.44
CA LEU A 55 7.65 -11.79 8.29
C LEU A 55 7.20 -11.92 6.84
N THR A 56 7.04 -10.79 6.16
CA THR A 56 6.67 -10.82 4.75
C THR A 56 7.71 -11.56 3.93
N GLU A 57 8.98 -11.29 4.19
CA GLU A 57 10.06 -11.96 3.49
C GLU A 57 10.00 -13.47 3.70
N PHE A 58 9.73 -13.88 4.93
CA PHE A 58 9.58 -15.30 5.28
C PHE A 58 8.46 -15.96 4.47
N TYR A 59 7.30 -15.30 4.43
CA TYR A 59 6.14 -15.89 3.73
C TYR A 59 6.27 -15.83 2.22
N ILE A 60 7.04 -14.88 1.69
CA ILE A 60 7.36 -14.87 0.26
C ILE A 60 8.13 -16.14 -0.09
N ARG A 61 9.12 -16.51 0.74
CA ARG A 61 9.89 -17.73 0.52
C ARG A 61 9.01 -18.98 0.61
N LYS A 62 7.95 -18.91 1.42
CA LYS A 62 7.01 -20.04 1.56
C LYS A 62 5.92 -20.02 0.49
N ALA A 63 5.87 -18.98 -0.32
CA ALA A 63 4.82 -18.79 -1.34
C ALA A 63 3.43 -18.79 -0.70
N ASN A 64 3.32 -18.27 0.51
CA ASN A 64 2.04 -18.22 1.23
C ASN A 64 1.38 -16.88 0.95
N ILE A 65 0.62 -16.82 -0.14
CA ILE A 65 0.03 -15.58 -0.64
C ILE A 65 -0.93 -14.95 0.36
N GLU A 66 -1.71 -15.77 1.03
CA GLU A 66 -2.67 -15.29 2.00
C GLU A 66 -1.99 -14.47 3.11
N GLN A 67 -0.88 -14.99 3.63
CA GLN A 67 -0.13 -14.29 4.68
C GLN A 67 0.57 -13.05 4.14
N ILE A 68 1.05 -13.10 2.90
CA ILE A 68 1.68 -11.94 2.27
C ILE A 68 0.67 -10.80 2.19
N VAL A 69 -0.56 -11.09 1.76
CA VAL A 69 -1.60 -10.07 1.65
C VAL A 69 -1.96 -9.49 3.02
N GLU A 70 -2.07 -10.36 4.03
CA GLU A 70 -2.37 -9.91 5.39
C GLU A 70 -1.30 -8.96 5.92
N LEU A 71 -0.05 -9.30 5.67
CA LEU A 71 1.06 -8.47 6.13
C LEU A 71 1.16 -7.17 5.35
N ASP A 72 0.80 -7.20 4.07
CA ASP A 72 0.71 -5.97 3.28
C ASP A 72 -0.33 -5.03 3.89
N ASN A 73 -1.49 -5.58 4.24
CA ASN A 73 -2.53 -4.81 4.92
C ASN A 73 -2.00 -4.20 6.21
N ARG A 74 -1.30 -5.01 6.98
CA ARG A 74 -0.77 -4.56 8.28
C ARG A 74 0.24 -3.42 8.11
N PHE A 75 1.12 -3.54 7.11
CA PHE A 75 2.11 -2.51 6.85
C PHE A 75 1.44 -1.15 6.61
N HIS A 76 0.46 -1.14 5.71
CA HIS A 76 -0.21 0.11 5.35
C HIS A 76 -1.03 0.67 6.51
N GLU A 77 -1.70 -0.20 7.28
CA GLU A 77 -2.46 0.25 8.44
C GLU A 77 -1.59 0.94 9.47
N LEU A 78 -0.38 0.41 9.68
CA LEU A 78 0.55 1.02 10.62
C LEU A 78 0.92 2.44 10.19
N LEU A 79 1.16 2.62 8.89
CA LEU A 79 1.48 3.94 8.36
C LEU A 79 0.30 4.90 8.46
N TYR A 80 -0.90 4.41 8.12
CA TYR A 80 -2.10 5.25 8.14
C TYR A 80 -2.38 5.77 9.54
N ARG A 81 -2.18 4.93 10.56
CA ARG A 81 -2.36 5.37 11.94
C ARG A 81 -1.26 6.31 12.38
N ALA A 82 -0.03 6.03 11.95
CA ALA A 82 1.13 6.83 12.38
C ALA A 82 1.08 8.26 11.84
N CYS A 83 0.39 8.52 10.74
CA CYS A 83 0.34 9.86 10.17
C CYS A 83 -0.52 10.81 11.01
N ASP A 84 -1.33 10.27 11.92
CA ASP A 84 -2.11 11.04 12.89
C ASP A 84 -3.07 12.04 12.22
N SER A 85 -3.67 11.63 11.10
CA SER A 85 -4.70 12.39 10.41
C SER A 85 -5.87 11.48 10.14
N LYS A 86 -6.97 11.70 10.84
CA LYS A 86 -8.12 10.82 10.68
C LYS A 86 -8.71 10.88 9.27
N TRP A 87 -8.62 12.04 8.62
CA TRP A 87 -9.14 12.18 7.27
C TRP A 87 -8.30 11.40 6.27
N LEU A 88 -6.97 11.53 6.38
CA LEU A 88 -6.07 10.82 5.48
C LEU A 88 -6.16 9.31 5.69
N ASP A 89 -6.19 8.89 6.95
CA ASP A 89 -6.35 7.48 7.31
C ASP A 89 -7.65 6.93 6.71
N HIS A 90 -8.74 7.66 6.87
CA HIS A 90 -10.05 7.22 6.40
C HIS A 90 -10.08 7.07 4.88
N MET A 91 -9.58 8.07 4.16
CA MET A 91 -9.58 8.04 2.70
C MET A 91 -8.65 6.95 2.16
N LEU A 92 -7.47 6.81 2.76
CA LEU A 92 -6.52 5.79 2.31
C LEU A 92 -7.05 4.39 2.60
N THR A 93 -7.72 4.20 3.73
CA THR A 93 -8.32 2.92 4.05
C THR A 93 -9.38 2.55 3.02
N ASP A 94 -10.20 3.50 2.61
CA ASP A 94 -11.20 3.27 1.58
C ASP A 94 -10.57 2.91 0.24
N PHE A 95 -9.57 3.66 -0.18
CA PHE A 95 -8.88 3.36 -1.44
C PHE A 95 -8.21 1.99 -1.39
N HIS A 96 -7.58 1.67 -0.28
CA HIS A 96 -6.92 0.38 -0.09
C HIS A 96 -7.92 -0.76 -0.29
N HIS A 97 -9.12 -0.57 0.24
CA HIS A 97 -10.19 -1.55 0.11
C HIS A 97 -10.68 -1.68 -1.33
N TYR A 98 -10.87 -0.56 -2.02
CA TYR A 98 -11.35 -0.57 -3.40
C TYR A 98 -10.41 -1.31 -4.36
N VAL A 99 -9.11 -1.32 -4.08
CA VAL A 99 -8.13 -1.96 -4.96
C VAL A 99 -7.66 -3.32 -4.45
N GLU A 100 -8.41 -3.90 -3.54
CA GLU A 100 -8.03 -5.17 -2.92
C GLU A 100 -7.73 -6.26 -3.94
N ARG A 101 -8.58 -6.38 -4.97
CA ARG A 101 -8.39 -7.38 -6.00
C ARG A 101 -7.09 -7.21 -6.76
N VAL A 102 -6.78 -5.95 -7.12
CA VAL A 102 -5.54 -5.64 -7.83
C VAL A 102 -4.34 -6.01 -6.96
N ARG A 103 -4.43 -5.68 -5.67
CA ARG A 103 -3.35 -5.99 -4.73
C ARG A 103 -3.13 -7.48 -4.60
N MET A 104 -4.22 -8.25 -4.50
CA MET A 104 -4.10 -9.70 -4.39
C MET A 104 -3.42 -10.30 -5.61
N LYS A 105 -3.80 -9.85 -6.79
CA LYS A 105 -3.18 -10.33 -8.02
C LYS A 105 -1.71 -9.94 -8.09
N SER A 106 -1.42 -8.70 -7.71
CA SER A 106 -0.06 -8.18 -7.72
C SER A 106 0.84 -8.99 -6.78
N LEU A 107 0.38 -9.22 -5.56
CA LEU A 107 1.17 -9.92 -4.56
C LEU A 107 1.26 -11.42 -4.80
N ALA A 108 0.40 -11.96 -5.65
CA ALA A 108 0.48 -13.36 -6.05
C ALA A 108 1.66 -13.61 -7.01
N ASP A 109 2.17 -12.55 -7.63
CA ASP A 109 3.35 -12.62 -8.48
C ASP A 109 4.58 -12.54 -7.57
N PRO A 110 5.38 -13.62 -7.48
CA PRO A 110 6.50 -13.66 -6.53
C PRO A 110 7.51 -12.53 -6.75
N GLU A 111 7.76 -12.19 -8.00
CA GLU A 111 8.71 -11.12 -8.31
C GLU A 111 8.22 -9.78 -7.82
N ARG A 112 6.93 -9.50 -8.01
CA ARG A 112 6.35 -8.24 -7.55
C ARG A 112 6.29 -8.21 -6.02
N ALA A 113 5.94 -9.33 -5.40
CA ALA A 113 5.87 -9.40 -3.93
C ALA A 113 7.24 -9.08 -3.33
N GLU A 114 8.29 -9.65 -3.92
CA GLU A 114 9.65 -9.40 -3.45
C GLU A 114 10.01 -7.92 -3.57
N LYS A 115 9.76 -7.34 -4.73
CA LYS A 115 10.05 -5.94 -4.97
C LYS A 115 9.23 -5.03 -4.06
N SER A 116 7.96 -5.35 -3.89
CA SER A 116 7.08 -4.59 -3.01
C SER A 116 7.65 -4.55 -1.60
N ASN A 117 8.11 -5.70 -1.12
CA ASN A 117 8.66 -5.76 0.23
C ASN A 117 9.97 -4.98 0.36
N GLN A 118 10.79 -4.97 -0.69
CA GLN A 118 11.99 -4.16 -0.71
C GLN A 118 11.65 -2.68 -0.67
N GLU A 119 10.59 -2.29 -1.37
CA GLU A 119 10.10 -0.90 -1.35
C GLU A 119 9.63 -0.53 0.05
N HIS A 120 8.91 -1.43 0.71
CA HIS A 120 8.48 -1.21 2.09
C HIS A 120 9.68 -1.03 3.01
N ARG A 121 10.70 -1.87 2.85
CA ARG A 121 11.91 -1.77 3.67
C ARG A 121 12.58 -0.41 3.51
N ALA A 122 12.63 0.10 2.27
CA ALA A 122 13.22 1.41 2.01
C ALA A 122 12.43 2.52 2.68
N ILE A 123 11.10 2.41 2.67
CA ILE A 123 10.25 3.39 3.34
C ILE A 123 10.55 3.39 4.84
N VAL A 124 10.65 2.21 5.44
CA VAL A 124 10.92 2.11 6.88
C VAL A 124 12.26 2.75 7.22
N GLU A 125 13.27 2.58 6.35
CA GLU A 125 14.58 3.20 6.58
C GLU A 125 14.48 4.73 6.56
N ALA A 126 13.71 5.28 5.63
CA ALA A 126 13.51 6.73 5.58
C ALA A 126 12.79 7.21 6.83
N LEU A 127 11.81 6.44 7.32
CA LEU A 127 11.09 6.77 8.56
C LEU A 127 12.06 6.75 9.75
N ARG A 128 12.94 5.75 9.79
CA ARG A 128 13.92 5.62 10.86
C ARG A 128 14.84 6.82 10.91
N LYS A 129 15.23 7.31 9.73
CA LYS A 129 16.12 8.46 9.62
C LYS A 129 15.39 9.78 9.77
N ARG A 130 14.07 9.74 9.93
CA ARG A 130 13.23 10.94 10.01
C ARG A 130 13.36 11.82 8.77
N ASP A 131 13.57 11.19 7.62
CA ASP A 131 13.70 11.89 6.35
C ASP A 131 12.34 11.91 5.67
N GLY A 132 11.55 12.95 5.98
CA GLY A 132 10.18 13.05 5.49
C GLY A 132 10.09 13.21 3.99
N VAL A 133 11.04 13.93 3.39
CA VAL A 133 11.06 14.15 1.93
C VAL A 133 11.31 12.81 1.23
N GLU A 134 12.26 12.04 1.71
CA GLU A 134 12.58 10.76 1.11
C GLU A 134 11.44 9.75 1.35
N ALA A 135 10.86 9.75 2.55
CA ALA A 135 9.74 8.86 2.84
C ALA A 135 8.58 9.13 1.89
N GLU A 136 8.30 10.40 1.65
CA GLU A 136 7.23 10.80 0.73
C GLU A 136 7.51 10.30 -0.68
N ARG A 137 8.73 10.51 -1.16
CA ARG A 137 9.11 10.10 -2.50
C ARG A 137 9.00 8.59 -2.66
N LEU A 138 9.50 7.84 -1.68
CA LEU A 138 9.50 6.37 -1.74
C LEU A 138 8.08 5.80 -1.68
N ALA A 139 7.23 6.37 -0.84
CA ALA A 139 5.85 5.87 -0.72
C ALA A 139 5.07 6.16 -1.99
N HIS A 140 5.26 7.35 -2.58
CA HIS A 140 4.62 7.69 -3.84
C HIS A 140 5.06 6.72 -4.94
N GLU A 141 6.38 6.51 -5.06
CA GLU A 141 6.95 5.61 -6.06
C GLU A 141 6.45 4.19 -5.91
N HIS A 142 6.33 3.73 -4.68
CA HIS A 142 5.86 2.38 -4.40
C HIS A 142 4.48 2.13 -5.00
N ILE A 143 3.58 3.09 -4.85
CA ILE A 143 2.22 2.94 -5.38
C ILE A 143 2.23 3.02 -6.91
N ILE A 144 3.04 3.92 -7.47
CA ILE A 144 3.16 4.06 -8.92
C ILE A 144 3.72 2.77 -9.53
N GLN A 145 4.69 2.13 -8.88
CA GLN A 145 5.24 0.88 -9.37
C GLN A 145 4.19 -0.23 -9.40
N THR A 146 3.28 -0.23 -8.45
CA THR A 146 2.22 -1.24 -8.41
C THR A 146 1.30 -1.11 -9.61
N ILE A 147 0.86 0.11 -9.94
CA ILE A 147 -0.05 0.29 -11.07
C ILE A 147 0.68 0.08 -12.40
N PHE A 148 1.94 0.46 -12.48
CA PHE A 148 2.75 0.23 -13.66
C PHE A 148 2.87 -1.27 -13.92
N ASN A 149 3.14 -2.04 -12.87
CA ASN A 149 3.25 -3.49 -12.97
C ASN A 149 1.92 -4.12 -13.38
N HIS A 150 0.82 -3.61 -12.85
CA HIS A 150 -0.53 -4.07 -13.19
C HIS A 150 -0.80 -3.88 -14.68
N SER A 151 -0.54 -2.68 -15.20
CA SER A 151 -0.76 -2.35 -16.61
C SER A 151 0.10 -3.22 -17.52
N LYS A 152 1.37 -3.36 -17.17
CA LYS A 152 2.33 -4.09 -17.97
C LYS A 152 1.97 -5.57 -18.11
N LYS A 153 1.45 -6.17 -17.04
CA LYS A 153 1.12 -7.58 -17.01
C LYS A 153 -0.34 -7.88 -17.32
N GLY A 154 -1.14 -6.86 -17.51
CA GLY A 154 -2.56 -7.03 -17.79
C GLY A 154 -3.34 -7.59 -16.61
N LEU A 155 -2.90 -7.32 -15.41
CA LEU A 155 -3.51 -7.87 -14.19
C LEU A 155 -4.82 -7.19 -13.78
#